data_a0648c4d4880decd0292e46b3e05f9fb
#
_entry.id   a0648c4d4880decd0292e46b3e05f9fb
#
_cell.length_a   1.000
_cell.length_b   1.000
_cell.length_c   1.000
_cell.angle_alpha   90.00
_cell.angle_beta   90.00
_cell.angle_gamma   90.00
#
_symmetry.space_group_name_H-M   'P 1'
#
loop_
_entity.id
_entity.type
_entity.pdbx_description
1 polymer ?
#
loop_
_entity_poly.entity_id
_entity_poly.type
_entity_poly.pdbx_seq_one_letter_code
_entity_poly.pdbx_strand_id
1 'polypeptide(L)'
;MLPLLLLVLAAPQGTAAPSKPSLPSKAAVFVSSPDEAAATRLELQLGKALDSESVSVVEVADDFPAPPRDDTGDKLAKDARQAYDDLDYEGAAAKWTAALEFLVKHPEAADAKSLADAHFFIGALAIQNGGKSQLKKGQEEFTRALLHNAELTCDPQVYGNDVKKAFDKALAEVNNKPTGKLTVDSTPPGAQISLRGKTLGVTPLSDAPAVPVGRHLLLLSKAGYESTGVFADVTKEGASVKPELKAAPGYAEVRDGATSAIGKGVGAKGKLPPNARKLGETVKARFLVMSDGSLAEVWDVETGNRLGGLSISSEELAETAKKISRFIAKPGSAMVASLDAPVEGVEEPAAGGPVYKKWWFWTAIGVVAVGGATAAGVVAANNPGPRPFNVLLGSP
;
A
#
# COMPACT_ATOMS: atom_id res chain seq x y z
N MET A 1 -37.66 82.02 10.55
CA MET A 1 -37.54 80.95 9.58
C MET A 1 -36.52 79.97 10.13
N LEU A 2 -36.98 78.84 10.72
CA LEU A 2 -36.05 77.73 11.18
C LEU A 2 -35.98 76.70 10.06
N PRO A 3 -34.77 76.16 9.75
CA PRO A 3 -34.68 75.06 8.82
C PRO A 3 -34.96 73.76 9.57
N LEU A 4 -35.80 72.92 8.95
CA LEU A 4 -36.18 71.57 9.36
C LEU A 4 -35.00 70.61 9.04
N LEU A 5 -34.40 70.06 10.07
CA LEU A 5 -33.33 69.06 9.91
C LEU A 5 -33.94 67.67 9.69
N LEU A 6 -33.86 67.13 8.48
CA LEU A 6 -34.31 65.79 8.15
C LEU A 6 -33.30 64.80 8.64
N LEU A 7 -33.60 64.03 9.69
CA LEU A 7 -32.80 62.93 10.19
C LEU A 7 -33.10 61.69 9.35
N VAL A 8 -32.17 61.30 8.46
CA VAL A 8 -32.22 60.02 7.72
C VAL A 8 -31.68 58.94 8.64
N LEU A 9 -32.57 58.11 9.18
CA LEU A 9 -32.18 56.86 9.86
C LEU A 9 -31.66 55.88 8.80
N ALA A 10 -30.34 55.63 8.77
CA ALA A 10 -29.76 54.52 8.04
C ALA A 10 -30.15 53.19 8.74
N ALA A 11 -30.85 52.31 8.04
CA ALA A 11 -31.12 50.95 8.51
C ALA A 11 -29.79 50.17 8.68
N PRO A 12 -29.64 49.36 9.73
CA PRO A 12 -28.46 48.56 9.89
C PRO A 12 -28.38 47.55 8.74
N GLN A 13 -27.31 47.62 7.96
CA GLN A 13 -26.96 46.59 6.98
C GLN A 13 -26.70 45.29 7.76
N GLY A 14 -27.59 44.32 7.61
CA GLY A 14 -27.43 43.01 8.16
C GLY A 14 -26.08 42.40 7.65
N THR A 15 -25.17 42.19 8.57
CA THR A 15 -23.95 41.43 8.27
C THR A 15 -24.36 40.05 7.81
N ALA A 16 -24.19 39.77 6.51
CA ALA A 16 -24.35 38.42 5.97
C ALA A 16 -23.52 37.45 6.80
N ALA A 17 -24.14 36.41 7.32
CA ALA A 17 -23.44 35.35 8.02
C ALA A 17 -22.29 34.83 7.11
N PRO A 18 -21.11 34.57 7.66
CA PRO A 18 -19.98 34.04 6.86
C PRO A 18 -20.46 32.80 6.13
N SER A 19 -20.40 32.82 4.81
CA SER A 19 -20.72 31.66 3.98
C SER A 19 -19.75 30.55 4.33
N LYS A 20 -20.26 29.36 4.64
CA LYS A 20 -19.42 28.16 4.87
C LYS A 20 -18.52 27.99 3.62
N PRO A 21 -17.19 27.78 3.78
CA PRO A 21 -16.32 27.61 2.64
C PRO A 21 -16.81 26.42 1.79
N SER A 22 -16.88 26.62 0.48
CA SER A 22 -17.30 25.58 -0.46
C SER A 22 -16.24 24.45 -0.52
N LEU A 23 -16.70 23.21 -0.62
CA LEU A 23 -15.81 22.07 -0.81
C LEU A 23 -15.21 22.08 -2.22
N PRO A 24 -13.97 21.61 -2.42
CA PRO A 24 -13.42 21.41 -3.74
C PRO A 24 -14.31 20.49 -4.60
N SER A 25 -14.45 20.80 -5.89
CA SER A 25 -15.23 19.99 -6.85
C SER A 25 -14.49 18.69 -7.19
N LYS A 26 -14.25 17.86 -6.17
CA LYS A 26 -13.59 16.56 -6.27
C LYS A 26 -14.52 15.47 -5.80
N ALA A 27 -14.31 14.24 -6.29
CA ALA A 27 -15.02 13.05 -5.87
C ALA A 27 -14.13 12.18 -4.97
N ALA A 28 -14.69 11.62 -3.90
CA ALA A 28 -14.08 10.54 -3.15
C ALA A 28 -14.88 9.26 -3.40
N VAL A 29 -14.15 8.17 -3.65
CA VAL A 29 -14.74 6.85 -3.91
C VAL A 29 -14.51 5.97 -2.69
N PHE A 30 -15.57 5.32 -2.22
CA PHE A 30 -15.51 4.36 -1.13
C PHE A 30 -16.31 3.12 -1.49
N VAL A 31 -15.67 1.97 -1.32
CA VAL A 31 -16.30 0.67 -1.50
C VAL A 31 -16.21 -0.13 -0.21
N SER A 32 -17.30 -0.72 0.22
CA SER A 32 -17.36 -1.60 1.39
C SER A 32 -18.00 -2.92 1.00
N SER A 33 -17.27 -4.00 1.18
CA SER A 33 -17.73 -5.37 0.89
C SER A 33 -17.12 -6.31 1.93
N PRO A 34 -17.76 -7.45 2.22
CA PRO A 34 -17.16 -8.49 3.08
C PRO A 34 -15.82 -9.02 2.56
N ASP A 35 -15.57 -8.96 1.26
CA ASP A 35 -14.25 -9.19 0.67
C ASP A 35 -13.53 -7.85 0.52
N GLU A 36 -12.69 -7.54 1.49
CA GLU A 36 -11.89 -6.31 1.52
C GLU A 36 -10.95 -6.20 0.31
N ALA A 37 -10.44 -7.33 -0.18
CA ALA A 37 -9.58 -7.36 -1.34
C ALA A 37 -10.31 -6.96 -2.63
N ALA A 38 -11.54 -7.46 -2.80
CA ALA A 38 -12.39 -7.07 -3.92
C ALA A 38 -12.84 -5.62 -3.80
N ALA A 39 -13.21 -5.16 -2.61
CA ALA A 39 -13.59 -3.78 -2.34
C ALA A 39 -12.45 -2.82 -2.70
N THR A 40 -11.24 -3.07 -2.23
CA THR A 40 -10.04 -2.25 -2.51
C THR A 40 -9.74 -2.20 -4.01
N ARG A 41 -9.83 -3.33 -4.72
CA ARG A 41 -9.62 -3.36 -6.17
C ARG A 41 -10.67 -2.56 -6.92
N LEU A 42 -11.93 -2.72 -6.56
CA LEU A 42 -13.03 -2.00 -7.19
C LEU A 42 -12.93 -0.49 -6.95
N GLU A 43 -12.59 -0.08 -5.72
CA GLU A 43 -12.36 1.33 -5.36
C GLU A 43 -11.27 1.96 -6.23
N LEU A 44 -10.12 1.30 -6.35
CA LEU A 44 -9.01 1.75 -7.18
C LEU A 44 -9.37 1.81 -8.67
N GLN A 45 -10.05 0.77 -9.19
CA GLN A 45 -10.43 0.71 -10.60
C GLN A 45 -11.48 1.77 -10.94
N LEU A 46 -12.47 1.95 -10.07
CA LEU A 46 -13.50 2.98 -10.26
C LEU A 46 -12.92 4.39 -10.16
N GLY A 47 -11.99 4.63 -9.21
CA GLY A 47 -11.27 5.89 -9.12
C GLY A 47 -10.51 6.23 -10.41
N LYS A 48 -9.73 5.29 -10.94
CA LYS A 48 -9.02 5.46 -12.22
C LYS A 48 -9.96 5.67 -13.41
N ALA A 49 -11.08 4.95 -13.45
CA ALA A 49 -12.06 5.13 -14.51
C ALA A 49 -12.73 6.50 -14.46
N LEU A 50 -13.00 7.04 -13.26
CA LEU A 50 -13.54 8.39 -13.07
C LEU A 50 -12.52 9.47 -13.47
N ASP A 51 -11.25 9.29 -13.13
CA ASP A 51 -10.19 10.22 -13.55
C ASP A 51 -10.07 10.28 -15.08
N SER A 52 -10.21 9.13 -15.76
CA SER A 52 -10.27 9.05 -17.23
C SER A 52 -11.48 9.80 -17.82
N GLU A 53 -12.57 9.95 -17.09
CA GLU A 53 -13.75 10.74 -17.44
C GLU A 53 -13.68 12.20 -16.97
N SER A 54 -12.47 12.69 -16.65
CA SER A 54 -12.19 14.07 -16.18
C SER A 54 -12.86 14.43 -14.85
N VAL A 55 -13.17 13.46 -14.02
CA VAL A 55 -13.58 13.68 -12.63
C VAL A 55 -12.34 13.66 -11.75
N SER A 56 -12.01 14.79 -11.14
CA SER A 56 -10.90 14.84 -10.17
C SER A 56 -11.22 13.97 -8.95
N VAL A 57 -10.51 12.88 -8.77
CA VAL A 57 -10.69 11.96 -7.63
C VAL A 57 -9.71 12.31 -6.51
N VAL A 58 -10.17 12.23 -5.27
CA VAL A 58 -9.32 12.40 -4.07
C VAL A 58 -8.69 11.05 -3.76
N GLU A 59 -7.37 11.00 -3.77
CA GLU A 59 -6.60 9.88 -3.21
C GLU A 59 -6.63 10.00 -1.68
N VAL A 60 -7.70 9.50 -1.08
CA VAL A 60 -8.00 9.69 0.35
C VAL A 60 -6.84 9.22 1.25
N ALA A 61 -6.17 8.14 0.86
CA ALA A 61 -5.07 7.57 1.61
C ALA A 61 -3.85 8.51 1.72
N ASP A 62 -3.65 9.39 0.74
CA ASP A 62 -2.50 10.31 0.69
C ASP A 62 -2.62 11.45 1.74
N ASP A 63 -3.85 11.78 2.16
CA ASP A 63 -4.08 12.76 3.23
C ASP A 63 -3.75 12.18 4.64
N PHE A 64 -3.47 10.89 4.73
CA PHE A 64 -3.14 10.19 5.97
C PHE A 64 -1.78 9.47 5.85
N PRO A 65 -0.68 10.22 5.85
CA PRO A 65 0.65 9.62 5.73
C PRO A 65 0.93 8.70 6.92
N ALA A 66 1.65 7.63 6.65
CA ALA A 66 2.18 6.79 7.72
C ALA A 66 3.02 7.63 8.70
N PRO A 67 2.98 7.34 10.00
CA PRO A 67 3.90 7.96 10.95
C PRO A 67 5.34 7.68 10.53
N PRO A 68 6.29 8.60 10.84
CA PRO A 68 7.68 8.37 10.55
C PRO A 68 8.16 7.09 11.26
N ARG A 69 9.05 6.37 10.60
CA ARG A 69 9.70 5.18 11.16
C ARG A 69 10.43 5.55 12.47
N ASP A 70 10.39 4.65 13.45
CA ASP A 70 11.21 4.80 14.66
C ASP A 70 12.70 4.81 14.29
N ASP A 71 13.41 5.87 14.65
CA ASP A 71 14.82 6.10 14.32
C ASP A 71 15.79 5.61 15.40
N THR A 72 15.30 4.90 16.43
CA THR A 72 16.11 4.40 17.53
C THR A 72 17.24 3.49 17.03
N GLY A 73 16.95 2.61 16.08
CA GLY A 73 17.96 1.75 15.46
C GLY A 73 19.05 2.55 14.72
N ASP A 74 18.65 3.61 14.02
CA ASP A 74 19.58 4.49 13.28
C ASP A 74 20.48 5.29 14.24
N LYS A 75 19.92 5.74 15.38
CA LYS A 75 20.69 6.42 16.45
C LYS A 75 21.72 5.49 17.05
N LEU A 76 21.31 4.27 17.42
CA LEU A 76 22.24 3.25 17.96
C LEU A 76 23.35 2.91 16.95
N ALA A 77 23.01 2.76 15.66
CA ALA A 77 23.98 2.52 14.60
C ALA A 77 24.95 3.69 14.41
N LYS A 78 24.47 4.94 14.50
CA LYS A 78 25.33 6.13 14.47
C LYS A 78 26.29 6.17 15.63
N ASP A 79 25.82 5.90 16.85
CA ASP A 79 26.65 5.88 18.06
C ASP A 79 27.67 4.73 18.01
N ALA A 80 27.29 3.60 17.41
CA ALA A 80 28.20 2.48 17.19
C ALA A 80 29.30 2.81 16.17
N ARG A 81 28.94 3.53 15.10
CA ARG A 81 29.91 3.99 14.10
C ARG A 81 30.88 5.02 14.68
N GLN A 82 30.38 5.95 15.49
CA GLN A 82 31.23 6.91 16.17
C GLN A 82 32.23 6.20 17.10
N ALA A 83 31.81 5.21 17.90
CA ALA A 83 32.70 4.44 18.74
C ALA A 83 33.77 3.68 17.90
N TYR A 84 33.38 3.17 16.73
CA TYR A 84 34.34 2.56 15.79
C TYR A 84 35.39 3.55 15.29
N ASP A 85 34.96 4.75 14.89
CA ASP A 85 35.84 5.82 14.40
C ASP A 85 36.77 6.33 15.50
N ASP A 86 36.32 6.33 16.77
CA ASP A 86 37.09 6.66 17.96
C ASP A 86 38.02 5.52 18.42
N LEU A 87 38.10 4.41 17.67
CA LEU A 87 38.87 3.18 17.94
C LEU A 87 38.42 2.45 19.20
N ASP A 88 37.25 2.74 19.75
CA ASP A 88 36.61 1.97 20.81
C ASP A 88 35.86 0.76 20.21
N TYR A 89 36.62 -0.24 19.80
CA TYR A 89 36.06 -1.42 19.12
C TYR A 89 35.19 -2.29 20.03
N GLU A 90 35.43 -2.31 21.34
CA GLU A 90 34.57 -3.02 22.29
C GLU A 90 33.23 -2.31 22.46
N GLY A 91 33.26 -1.00 22.71
CA GLY A 91 32.05 -0.18 22.76
C GLY A 91 31.26 -0.17 21.44
N ALA A 92 31.96 -0.13 20.30
CA ALA A 92 31.34 -0.25 18.99
C ALA A 92 30.61 -1.59 18.83
N ALA A 93 31.24 -2.70 19.21
CA ALA A 93 30.63 -4.04 19.12
C ALA A 93 29.37 -4.16 19.99
N ALA A 94 29.42 -3.63 21.21
CA ALA A 94 28.26 -3.61 22.11
C ALA A 94 27.11 -2.79 21.53
N LYS A 95 27.39 -1.60 21.00
CA LYS A 95 26.37 -0.70 20.40
C LYS A 95 25.78 -1.27 19.11
N TRP A 96 26.59 -1.89 18.24
CA TRP A 96 26.07 -2.57 17.03
C TRP A 96 25.19 -3.77 17.40
N THR A 97 25.54 -4.50 18.47
CA THR A 97 24.70 -5.59 18.97
C THR A 97 23.35 -5.04 19.47
N ALA A 98 23.37 -3.96 20.23
CA ALA A 98 22.13 -3.32 20.68
C ALA A 98 21.28 -2.78 19.53
N ALA A 99 21.90 -2.20 18.49
CA ALA A 99 21.21 -1.78 17.27
C ALA A 99 20.54 -2.97 16.56
N LEU A 100 21.27 -4.09 16.40
CA LEU A 100 20.74 -5.29 15.77
C LEU A 100 19.57 -5.88 16.59
N GLU A 101 19.70 -5.97 17.91
CA GLU A 101 18.64 -6.47 18.79
C GLU A 101 17.37 -5.62 18.67
N PHE A 102 17.53 -4.30 18.63
CA PHE A 102 16.39 -3.38 18.42
C PHE A 102 15.74 -3.64 17.05
N LEU A 103 16.51 -3.66 15.95
CA LEU A 103 15.98 -3.82 14.60
C LEU A 103 15.32 -5.19 14.37
N VAL A 104 15.84 -6.25 15.02
CA VAL A 104 15.21 -7.58 14.97
C VAL A 104 13.91 -7.64 15.74
N LYS A 105 13.82 -6.92 16.87
CA LYS A 105 12.62 -6.83 17.69
C LYS A 105 11.56 -5.91 17.06
N HIS A 106 11.99 -4.90 16.32
CA HIS A 106 11.17 -3.88 15.68
C HIS A 106 11.42 -3.87 14.15
N PRO A 107 10.98 -4.92 13.42
CA PRO A 107 11.25 -5.03 11.99
C PRO A 107 10.58 -3.92 11.16
N GLU A 108 9.53 -3.27 11.66
CA GLU A 108 8.90 -2.08 11.08
C GLU A 108 9.82 -0.85 11.11
N ALA A 109 10.75 -0.82 12.07
CA ALA A 109 11.77 0.23 12.20
C ALA A 109 13.05 -0.08 11.42
N ALA A 110 13.21 -1.30 10.90
CA ALA A 110 14.38 -1.73 10.17
C ALA A 110 14.30 -1.38 8.67
N ASP A 111 15.45 -1.34 8.02
CA ASP A 111 15.58 -1.43 6.58
C ASP A 111 16.72 -2.39 6.19
N ALA A 112 16.80 -2.71 4.91
CA ALA A 112 17.79 -3.67 4.41
C ALA A 112 19.24 -3.23 4.69
N LYS A 113 19.50 -1.91 4.64
CA LYS A 113 20.83 -1.36 4.87
C LYS A 113 21.18 -1.39 6.35
N SER A 114 20.30 -0.96 7.24
CA SER A 114 20.58 -0.91 8.68
C SER A 114 20.86 -2.30 9.26
N LEU A 115 20.12 -3.33 8.84
CA LEU A 115 20.37 -4.72 9.21
C LEU A 115 21.68 -5.25 8.63
N ALA A 116 21.96 -4.97 7.36
CA ALA A 116 23.19 -5.38 6.72
C ALA A 116 24.41 -4.74 7.38
N ASP A 117 24.35 -3.43 7.67
CA ASP A 117 25.41 -2.70 8.37
C ASP A 117 25.66 -3.28 9.76
N ALA A 118 24.59 -3.53 10.55
CA ALA A 118 24.74 -4.09 11.90
C ALA A 118 25.46 -5.47 11.87
N HIS A 119 24.99 -6.38 11.03
CA HIS A 119 25.65 -7.66 10.85
C HIS A 119 27.09 -7.53 10.35
N PHE A 120 27.34 -6.64 9.39
CA PHE A 120 28.67 -6.41 8.85
C PHE A 120 29.64 -5.95 9.92
N PHE A 121 29.28 -4.92 10.70
CA PHE A 121 30.17 -4.39 11.73
C PHE A 121 30.38 -5.35 12.88
N ILE A 122 29.36 -6.11 13.29
CA ILE A 122 29.51 -7.17 14.30
C ILE A 122 30.50 -8.22 13.80
N GLY A 123 30.42 -8.64 12.54
CA GLY A 123 31.34 -9.60 11.93
C GLY A 123 32.76 -9.07 11.81
N ALA A 124 32.93 -7.82 11.35
CA ALA A 124 34.24 -7.19 11.21
C ALA A 124 34.93 -7.02 12.57
N LEU A 125 34.20 -6.47 13.56
CA LEU A 125 34.70 -6.24 14.92
C LEU A 125 35.04 -7.56 15.62
N ALA A 126 34.26 -8.62 15.41
CA ALA A 126 34.61 -9.95 15.96
C ALA A 126 35.95 -10.43 15.44
N ILE A 127 36.27 -10.26 14.16
CA ILE A 127 37.54 -10.64 13.57
C ILE A 127 38.69 -9.73 14.05
N GLN A 128 38.45 -8.40 14.07
CA GLN A 128 39.46 -7.43 14.51
C GLN A 128 39.85 -7.63 15.97
N ASN A 129 38.89 -7.90 16.86
CA ASN A 129 39.13 -8.08 18.30
C ASN A 129 39.63 -9.49 18.64
N GLY A 130 39.15 -10.53 17.95
CA GLY A 130 39.43 -11.93 18.29
C GLY A 130 40.32 -12.67 17.31
N GLY A 131 40.73 -12.00 16.23
CA GLY A 131 41.61 -12.57 15.21
C GLY A 131 41.06 -13.85 14.57
N LYS A 132 41.96 -14.79 14.26
CA LYS A 132 41.61 -16.02 13.50
C LYS A 132 40.57 -16.91 14.19
N SER A 133 40.47 -16.89 15.52
CA SER A 133 39.48 -17.67 16.27
C SER A 133 38.03 -17.23 15.98
N GLN A 134 37.85 -15.98 15.54
CA GLN A 134 36.52 -15.36 15.26
C GLN A 134 36.19 -15.35 13.77
N LEU A 135 37.06 -15.85 12.88
CA LEU A 135 36.82 -15.81 11.43
C LEU A 135 35.49 -16.48 11.04
N LYS A 136 35.15 -17.62 11.66
CA LYS A 136 33.90 -18.33 11.39
C LYS A 136 32.69 -17.49 11.81
N LYS A 137 32.73 -16.90 13.01
CA LYS A 137 31.68 -16.01 13.49
C LYS A 137 31.52 -14.79 12.57
N GLY A 138 32.61 -14.15 12.19
CA GLY A 138 32.60 -13.04 11.24
C GLY A 138 31.99 -13.42 9.89
N GLN A 139 32.37 -14.58 9.33
CA GLN A 139 31.80 -15.09 8.09
C GLN A 139 30.27 -15.33 8.20
N GLU A 140 29.82 -15.91 9.31
CA GLU A 140 28.37 -16.11 9.54
C GLU A 140 27.61 -14.78 9.59
N GLU A 141 28.17 -13.73 10.24
CA GLU A 141 27.57 -12.41 10.27
C GLU A 141 27.58 -11.74 8.90
N PHE A 142 28.66 -11.87 8.11
CA PHE A 142 28.68 -11.38 6.72
C PHE A 142 27.67 -12.12 5.83
N THR A 143 27.47 -13.41 6.03
CA THR A 143 26.43 -14.17 5.35
C THR A 143 25.06 -13.58 5.63
N ARG A 144 24.74 -13.23 6.90
CA ARG A 144 23.49 -12.56 7.27
C ARG A 144 23.40 -11.17 6.66
N ALA A 145 24.45 -10.37 6.71
CA ALA A 145 24.50 -9.06 6.09
C ALA A 145 24.16 -9.12 4.59
N LEU A 146 24.76 -10.06 3.86
CA LEU A 146 24.55 -10.25 2.42
C LEU A 146 23.15 -10.77 2.07
N LEU A 147 22.47 -11.46 2.99
CA LEU A 147 21.05 -11.81 2.83
C LEU A 147 20.14 -10.59 2.91
N HIS A 148 20.54 -9.53 3.62
CA HIS A 148 19.79 -8.27 3.69
C HIS A 148 20.17 -7.27 2.59
N ASN A 149 21.47 -7.21 2.22
CA ASN A 149 21.94 -6.33 1.15
C ASN A 149 22.98 -7.07 0.27
N ALA A 150 22.57 -7.42 -0.95
CA ALA A 150 23.43 -8.12 -1.91
C ALA A 150 24.55 -7.24 -2.49
N GLU A 151 24.42 -5.93 -2.41
CA GLU A 151 25.36 -4.96 -2.98
C GLU A 151 26.43 -4.51 -1.98
N LEU A 152 26.43 -5.14 -0.78
CA LEU A 152 27.41 -4.84 0.25
C LEU A 152 28.83 -5.17 -0.22
N THR A 153 29.77 -4.28 0.07
CA THR A 153 31.19 -4.43 -0.28
C THR A 153 32.07 -4.32 0.96
N CYS A 154 33.28 -4.87 0.88
CA CYS A 154 34.25 -4.79 1.95
C CYS A 154 35.62 -4.33 1.39
N ASP A 155 36.10 -3.15 1.84
CA ASP A 155 37.39 -2.62 1.47
C ASP A 155 38.48 -3.15 2.43
N PRO A 156 39.49 -3.90 1.92
CA PRO A 156 40.59 -4.44 2.76
C PRO A 156 41.49 -3.32 3.34
N GLN A 157 41.54 -2.15 2.73
CA GLN A 157 42.30 -1.02 3.26
C GLN A 157 41.67 -0.42 4.51
N VAL A 158 40.33 -0.49 4.61
CA VAL A 158 39.58 0.01 5.75
C VAL A 158 39.46 -1.05 6.84
N TYR A 159 39.09 -2.28 6.48
CA TYR A 159 38.72 -3.30 7.43
C TYR A 159 39.85 -4.38 7.67
N GLY A 160 40.84 -4.42 6.81
CA GLY A 160 41.91 -5.38 6.88
C GLY A 160 41.67 -6.65 6.05
N ASN A 161 42.78 -7.36 5.73
CA ASN A 161 42.74 -8.52 4.82
C ASN A 161 41.99 -9.73 5.38
N ASP A 162 42.04 -9.98 6.69
CA ASP A 162 41.34 -11.12 7.29
C ASP A 162 39.81 -10.92 7.27
N VAL A 163 39.35 -9.70 7.50
CA VAL A 163 37.93 -9.31 7.36
C VAL A 163 37.50 -9.50 5.90
N LYS A 164 38.31 -8.99 4.95
CA LYS A 164 38.01 -9.12 3.50
C LYS A 164 37.90 -10.57 3.08
N LYS A 165 38.86 -11.45 3.49
CA LYS A 165 38.80 -12.87 3.17
C LYS A 165 37.57 -13.58 3.73
N ALA A 166 37.18 -13.27 4.97
CA ALA A 166 35.96 -13.80 5.55
C ALA A 166 34.69 -13.31 4.83
N PHE A 167 34.69 -12.04 4.43
CA PHE A 167 33.59 -11.45 3.65
C PHE A 167 33.45 -12.09 2.25
N ASP A 168 34.58 -12.25 1.52
CA ASP A 168 34.57 -12.88 0.19
C ASP A 168 34.09 -14.35 0.26
N LYS A 169 34.47 -15.06 1.32
CA LYS A 169 33.99 -16.42 1.55
C LYS A 169 32.47 -16.44 1.82
N ALA A 170 31.96 -15.49 2.61
CA ALA A 170 30.54 -15.35 2.86
C ALA A 170 29.77 -14.98 1.57
N LEU A 171 30.34 -14.10 0.74
CA LEU A 171 29.75 -13.72 -0.55
C LEU A 171 29.68 -14.94 -1.49
N ALA A 172 30.72 -15.70 -1.60
CA ALA A 172 30.73 -16.95 -2.37
C ALA A 172 29.69 -17.95 -1.84
N GLU A 173 29.58 -18.06 -0.50
CA GLU A 173 28.57 -18.93 0.13
C GLU A 173 27.15 -18.48 -0.23
N VAL A 174 26.81 -17.18 -0.10
CA VAL A 174 25.48 -16.67 -0.39
C VAL A 174 25.14 -16.85 -1.86
N ASN A 175 26.09 -16.62 -2.78
CA ASN A 175 25.88 -16.79 -4.22
C ASN A 175 25.65 -18.26 -4.63
N ASN A 176 26.16 -19.20 -3.86
CA ASN A 176 25.99 -20.65 -4.07
C ASN A 176 24.85 -21.25 -3.21
N LYS A 177 24.14 -20.45 -2.39
CA LYS A 177 23.03 -20.97 -1.60
C LYS A 177 21.89 -21.45 -2.51
N PRO A 178 21.24 -22.55 -2.16
CA PRO A 178 19.98 -22.91 -2.80
C PRO A 178 18.96 -21.77 -2.62
N THR A 179 18.01 -21.69 -3.53
CA THR A 179 16.94 -20.69 -3.51
C THR A 179 15.61 -21.36 -3.21
N GLY A 180 14.70 -20.60 -2.63
CA GLY A 180 13.30 -20.98 -2.41
C GLY A 180 12.35 -19.92 -2.94
N LYS A 181 11.11 -20.32 -3.24
CA LYS A 181 10.03 -19.38 -3.62
C LYS A 181 9.55 -18.60 -2.40
N LEU A 182 9.28 -17.33 -2.59
CA LEU A 182 8.72 -16.45 -1.56
C LEU A 182 7.33 -15.96 -1.98
N THR A 183 6.29 -16.43 -1.30
CA THR A 183 4.93 -15.93 -1.51
C THR A 183 4.61 -14.88 -0.45
N VAL A 184 4.10 -13.74 -0.90
CA VAL A 184 3.75 -12.63 0.00
C VAL A 184 2.32 -12.17 -0.30
N ASP A 185 1.48 -12.22 0.71
CA ASP A 185 0.16 -11.61 0.70
C ASP A 185 0.10 -10.52 1.78
N SER A 186 -0.99 -9.78 1.88
CA SER A 186 -1.25 -8.85 2.98
C SER A 186 -2.73 -8.58 3.15
N THR A 187 -3.10 -8.13 4.34
CA THR A 187 -4.43 -7.60 4.63
C THR A 187 -4.30 -6.14 5.07
N PRO A 188 -4.85 -5.16 4.30
CA PRO A 188 -5.43 -5.33 2.97
C PRO A 188 -4.37 -5.59 1.89
N PRO A 189 -4.77 -6.09 0.71
CA PRO A 189 -3.86 -6.29 -0.41
C PRO A 189 -3.44 -4.98 -1.09
N GLY A 190 -2.50 -5.07 -2.04
CA GLY A 190 -1.99 -3.90 -2.77
C GLY A 190 -0.87 -3.17 -2.04
N ALA A 191 -0.22 -3.79 -1.06
CA ALA A 191 0.98 -3.26 -0.44
C ALA A 191 2.20 -3.48 -1.33
N GLN A 192 3.01 -2.46 -1.51
CA GLN A 192 4.31 -2.57 -2.16
C GLN A 192 5.27 -3.37 -1.27
N ILE A 193 5.96 -4.32 -1.88
CA ILE A 193 6.91 -5.21 -1.19
C ILE A 193 8.32 -4.80 -1.55
N SER A 194 9.17 -4.63 -0.54
CA SER A 194 10.61 -4.45 -0.69
C SER A 194 11.36 -5.59 -0.01
N LEU A 195 12.36 -6.12 -0.70
CA LEU A 195 13.27 -7.17 -0.23
C LEU A 195 14.69 -6.80 -0.64
N ARG A 196 15.65 -6.91 0.30
CA ARG A 196 17.07 -6.63 0.04
C ARG A 196 17.29 -5.23 -0.56
N GLY A 197 16.47 -4.24 -0.20
CA GLY A 197 16.52 -2.88 -0.72
C GLY A 197 15.90 -2.68 -2.12
N LYS A 198 15.31 -3.72 -2.72
CA LYS A 198 14.68 -3.66 -4.05
C LYS A 198 13.18 -3.91 -3.96
N THR A 199 12.41 -3.16 -4.72
CA THR A 199 10.97 -3.41 -4.88
C THR A 199 10.75 -4.67 -5.70
N LEU A 200 9.93 -5.59 -5.18
CA LEU A 200 9.55 -6.83 -5.86
C LEU A 200 8.22 -6.72 -6.62
N GLY A 201 7.30 -5.92 -6.15
CA GLY A 201 5.94 -5.79 -6.68
C GLY A 201 4.96 -5.41 -5.59
N VAL A 202 3.70 -5.80 -5.77
CA VAL A 202 2.61 -5.55 -4.82
C VAL A 202 1.94 -6.84 -4.39
N THR A 203 1.33 -6.84 -3.21
CA THR A 203 0.57 -8.00 -2.69
C THR A 203 -0.78 -8.15 -3.39
N PRO A 204 -1.27 -9.38 -3.64
CA PRO A 204 -0.59 -10.65 -3.46
C PRO A 204 0.49 -10.88 -4.52
N LEU A 205 1.69 -11.30 -4.09
CA LEU A 205 2.80 -11.61 -4.98
C LEU A 205 2.84 -13.13 -5.23
N SER A 206 2.32 -13.56 -6.38
CA SER A 206 2.26 -14.97 -6.79
C SER A 206 3.49 -15.44 -7.56
N ASP A 207 4.06 -14.55 -8.38
CA ASP A 207 5.25 -14.82 -9.19
C ASP A 207 6.51 -14.29 -8.50
N ALA A 208 6.73 -14.79 -7.28
CA ALA A 208 7.87 -14.37 -6.49
C ALA A 208 9.18 -14.85 -7.10
N PRO A 209 10.23 -14.00 -7.13
CA PRO A 209 11.55 -14.41 -7.50
C PRO A 209 12.07 -15.47 -6.51
N ALA A 210 12.89 -16.38 -7.01
CA ALA A 210 13.62 -17.28 -6.15
C ALA A 210 14.67 -16.48 -5.35
N VAL A 211 14.65 -16.60 -4.04
CA VAL A 211 15.58 -15.92 -3.13
C VAL A 211 16.48 -16.92 -2.41
N PRO A 212 17.71 -16.57 -2.03
CA PRO A 212 18.60 -17.47 -1.30
C PRO A 212 17.95 -17.95 -0.01
N VAL A 213 18.17 -19.21 0.34
CA VAL A 213 17.73 -19.78 1.61
C VAL A 213 18.33 -19.00 2.78
N GLY A 214 17.48 -18.60 3.72
CA GLY A 214 17.85 -17.84 4.92
C GLY A 214 16.75 -16.91 5.39
N ARG A 215 17.07 -16.10 6.40
CA ARG A 215 16.15 -15.12 6.99
C ARG A 215 16.26 -13.79 6.26
N HIS A 216 15.13 -13.31 5.77
CA HIS A 216 15.01 -12.08 5.00
C HIS A 216 14.04 -11.10 5.65
N LEU A 217 14.39 -9.82 5.66
CA LEU A 217 13.44 -8.76 6.00
C LEU A 217 12.63 -8.42 4.77
N LEU A 218 11.31 -8.46 4.91
CA LEU A 218 10.34 -7.90 3.97
C LEU A 218 9.78 -6.63 4.56
N LEU A 219 9.77 -5.57 3.78
CA LEU A 219 9.09 -4.32 4.12
C LEU A 219 7.88 -4.16 3.22
N LEU A 220 6.73 -3.91 3.83
CA LEU A 220 5.49 -3.66 3.13
C LEU A 220 5.07 -2.21 3.41
N SER A 221 4.69 -1.50 2.36
CA SER A 221 4.18 -0.14 2.45
C SER A 221 2.93 0.03 1.59
N LYS A 222 1.94 0.76 2.11
CA LYS A 222 0.70 1.08 1.40
C LYS A 222 0.24 2.46 1.87
N ALA A 223 -0.23 3.30 0.93
CA ALA A 223 -0.80 4.59 1.26
C ALA A 223 -1.96 4.44 2.26
N GLY A 224 -2.00 5.28 3.29
CA GLY A 224 -2.96 5.21 4.38
C GLY A 224 -2.69 4.14 5.44
N TYR A 225 -1.55 3.42 5.37
CA TYR A 225 -1.18 2.38 6.33
C TYR A 225 0.22 2.60 6.88
N GLU A 226 0.45 2.17 8.10
CA GLU A 226 1.79 2.14 8.71
C GLU A 226 2.69 1.16 7.94
N SER A 227 3.97 1.50 7.81
CA SER A 227 4.95 0.57 7.24
C SER A 227 5.08 -0.66 8.11
N THR A 228 5.10 -1.83 7.50
CA THR A 228 5.17 -3.12 8.21
C THR A 228 6.42 -3.87 7.80
N GLY A 229 7.24 -4.25 8.77
CA GLY A 229 8.38 -5.12 8.58
C GLY A 229 8.06 -6.53 9.06
N VAL A 230 8.46 -7.55 8.30
CA VAL A 230 8.30 -8.95 8.68
C VAL A 230 9.50 -9.77 8.22
N PHE A 231 9.96 -10.68 9.09
CA PHE A 231 10.99 -11.63 8.70
C PHE A 231 10.38 -12.89 8.07
N ALA A 232 10.94 -13.29 6.94
CA ALA A 232 10.62 -14.55 6.26
C ALA A 232 11.83 -15.48 6.33
N ASP A 233 11.64 -16.66 6.90
CA ASP A 233 12.65 -17.74 6.89
C ASP A 233 12.43 -18.59 5.63
N VAL A 234 13.19 -18.30 4.57
CA VAL A 234 13.08 -18.99 3.28
C VAL A 234 13.84 -20.29 3.35
N THR A 235 13.17 -21.39 3.06
CA THR A 235 13.74 -22.73 2.91
C THR A 235 13.77 -23.13 1.42
N LYS A 236 14.28 -24.32 1.09
CA LYS A 236 14.25 -24.85 -0.28
C LYS A 236 12.81 -25.09 -0.78
N GLU A 237 11.91 -25.38 0.14
CA GLU A 237 10.48 -25.55 -0.10
C GLU A 237 9.77 -24.21 -0.31
N GLY A 238 10.42 -23.12 0.08
CA GLY A 238 9.93 -21.75 0.02
C GLY A 238 9.54 -21.17 1.36
N ALA A 239 8.89 -20.01 1.33
CA ALA A 239 8.24 -19.36 2.47
C ALA A 239 6.96 -18.65 2.03
N SER A 240 6.01 -18.54 2.95
CA SER A 240 4.77 -17.77 2.75
C SER A 240 4.55 -16.87 3.95
N VAL A 241 4.29 -15.59 3.70
CA VAL A 241 3.99 -14.59 4.73
C VAL A 241 2.74 -13.81 4.35
N LYS A 242 1.93 -13.48 5.37
CA LYS A 242 0.69 -12.70 5.21
C LYS A 242 0.53 -11.73 6.36
N PRO A 243 1.29 -10.63 6.41
CA PRO A 243 1.12 -9.63 7.44
C PRO A 243 -0.20 -8.87 7.31
N GLU A 244 -0.73 -8.45 8.45
CA GLU A 244 -1.80 -7.48 8.55
C GLU A 244 -1.19 -6.08 8.64
N LEU A 245 -1.65 -5.16 7.78
CA LEU A 245 -1.20 -3.78 7.77
C LEU A 245 -2.10 -2.96 8.70
N LYS A 246 -1.50 -2.19 9.57
CA LYS A 246 -2.22 -1.29 10.46
C LYS A 246 -2.50 0.03 9.73
N ALA A 247 -3.76 0.46 9.73
CA ALA A 247 -4.12 1.76 9.16
C ALA A 247 -3.41 2.91 9.90
N ALA A 248 -2.96 3.90 9.15
CA ALA A 248 -2.36 5.11 9.71
C ALA A 248 -3.40 5.86 10.57
N PRO A 249 -2.96 6.62 11.59
CA PRO A 249 -3.86 7.41 12.41
C PRO A 249 -4.79 8.30 11.59
N GLY A 250 -6.07 8.28 11.88
CA GLY A 250 -7.11 9.02 11.16
C GLY A 250 -7.63 8.31 9.90
N TYR A 251 -6.85 7.46 9.25
CA TYR A 251 -7.32 6.70 8.08
C TYR A 251 -8.28 5.58 8.47
N ALA A 252 -8.03 4.93 9.61
CA ALA A 252 -8.96 3.93 10.15
C ALA A 252 -10.35 4.53 10.39
N GLU A 253 -10.42 5.70 11.03
CA GLU A 253 -11.68 6.41 11.31
C GLU A 253 -12.42 6.80 10.02
N VAL A 254 -11.66 7.18 8.97
CA VAL A 254 -12.25 7.48 7.65
C VAL A 254 -12.83 6.21 7.03
N ARG A 255 -12.12 5.08 7.08
CA ARG A 255 -12.60 3.79 6.54
C ARG A 255 -13.82 3.27 7.30
N ASP A 256 -13.82 3.34 8.63
CA ASP A 256 -14.96 2.97 9.48
C ASP A 256 -16.17 3.88 9.21
N GLY A 257 -15.91 5.19 9.09
CA GLY A 257 -16.91 6.18 8.72
C GLY A 257 -17.52 5.90 7.34
N ALA A 258 -16.71 5.54 6.36
CA ALA A 258 -17.15 5.17 5.01
C ALA A 258 -18.00 3.89 5.04
N THR A 259 -17.54 2.84 5.71
CA THR A 259 -18.30 1.58 5.87
C THR A 259 -19.65 1.83 6.53
N SER A 260 -19.69 2.62 7.61
CA SER A 260 -20.93 3.00 8.27
C SER A 260 -21.84 3.86 7.38
N ALA A 261 -21.27 4.75 6.56
CA ALA A 261 -22.04 5.59 5.64
C ALA A 261 -22.66 4.76 4.52
N ILE A 262 -21.90 3.83 3.95
CA ILE A 262 -22.35 2.90 2.90
C ILE A 262 -23.48 2.02 3.45
N GLY A 263 -23.31 1.41 4.61
CA GLY A 263 -24.32 0.54 5.20
C GLY A 263 -25.66 1.23 5.52
N LYS A 264 -25.66 2.57 5.66
CA LYS A 264 -26.87 3.37 5.94
C LYS A 264 -27.38 4.13 4.73
N GLY A 265 -26.52 4.38 3.74
CA GLY A 265 -26.78 5.30 2.64
C GLY A 265 -27.04 4.63 1.31
N VAL A 266 -26.39 3.49 1.03
CA VAL A 266 -26.63 2.78 -0.23
C VAL A 266 -28.03 2.17 -0.22
N GLY A 267 -28.86 2.54 -1.21
CA GLY A 267 -30.27 2.16 -1.29
C GLY A 267 -31.21 3.00 -0.44
N ALA A 268 -30.74 3.96 0.36
CA ALA A 268 -31.57 4.81 1.17
C ALA A 268 -32.28 5.88 0.32
N LYS A 269 -33.58 6.10 0.60
CA LYS A 269 -34.34 7.22 0.01
C LYS A 269 -34.16 8.46 0.90
N GLY A 270 -33.80 9.59 0.32
CA GLY A 270 -33.79 10.85 1.04
C GLY A 270 -32.50 11.66 0.97
N LYS A 271 -32.14 12.31 2.08
CA LYS A 271 -30.97 13.17 2.18
C LYS A 271 -29.73 12.38 2.62
N LEU A 272 -28.57 12.89 2.26
CA LEU A 272 -27.27 12.35 2.68
C LEU A 272 -27.22 12.15 4.21
N PRO A 273 -26.88 10.95 4.68
CA PRO A 273 -26.72 10.69 6.11
C PRO A 273 -25.68 11.64 6.75
N PRO A 274 -25.85 12.06 8.01
CA PRO A 274 -24.93 12.99 8.68
C PRO A 274 -23.48 12.49 8.74
N ASN A 275 -23.28 11.18 8.93
CA ASN A 275 -21.96 10.56 8.92
C ASN A 275 -21.29 10.60 7.55
N ALA A 276 -22.05 10.42 6.46
CA ALA A 276 -21.54 10.56 5.10
C ALA A 276 -21.20 12.04 4.78
N ARG A 277 -21.98 13.00 5.29
CA ARG A 277 -21.64 14.42 5.17
C ARG A 277 -20.31 14.73 5.86
N LYS A 278 -20.16 14.27 7.12
CA LYS A 278 -18.90 14.43 7.87
C LYS A 278 -17.72 13.78 7.14
N LEU A 279 -17.93 12.61 6.55
CA LEU A 279 -16.91 11.93 5.74
C LEU A 279 -16.44 12.81 4.58
N GLY A 280 -17.36 13.33 3.76
CA GLY A 280 -17.02 14.21 2.64
C GLY A 280 -16.30 15.49 3.07
N GLU A 281 -16.70 16.10 4.19
CA GLU A 281 -16.03 17.26 4.78
C GLU A 281 -14.61 16.90 5.24
N THR A 282 -14.40 15.72 5.85
CA THR A 282 -13.09 15.24 6.32
C THR A 282 -12.13 15.01 5.16
N VAL A 283 -12.58 14.35 4.10
CA VAL A 283 -11.74 14.07 2.92
C VAL A 283 -11.73 15.20 1.90
N LYS A 284 -12.35 16.34 2.24
CA LYS A 284 -12.43 17.54 1.38
C LYS A 284 -12.96 17.26 -0.02
N ALA A 285 -13.94 16.38 -0.13
CA ALA A 285 -14.60 16.01 -1.38
C ALA A 285 -16.04 16.51 -1.38
N ARG A 286 -16.42 17.22 -2.45
CA ARG A 286 -17.81 17.63 -2.66
C ARG A 286 -18.69 16.47 -3.04
N PHE A 287 -18.18 15.54 -3.83
CA PHE A 287 -18.94 14.38 -4.29
C PHE A 287 -18.47 13.11 -3.60
N LEU A 288 -19.42 12.32 -3.10
CA LEU A 288 -19.15 10.97 -2.58
C LEU A 288 -19.73 9.93 -3.52
N VAL A 289 -18.90 9.03 -3.96
CA VAL A 289 -19.28 7.80 -4.67
C VAL A 289 -19.16 6.66 -3.67
N MET A 290 -20.28 6.15 -3.20
CA MET A 290 -20.34 5.09 -2.20
C MET A 290 -20.91 3.81 -2.80
N SER A 291 -20.28 2.68 -2.56
CA SER A 291 -20.69 1.38 -3.10
C SER A 291 -20.61 0.26 -2.07
N ASP A 292 -21.58 -0.64 -2.12
CA ASP A 292 -21.57 -1.92 -1.40
C ASP A 292 -20.94 -3.07 -2.22
N GLY A 293 -20.37 -2.73 -3.38
CA GLY A 293 -19.81 -3.68 -4.34
C GLY A 293 -20.79 -4.09 -5.45
N SER A 294 -22.08 -3.83 -5.31
CA SER A 294 -23.11 -4.12 -6.31
C SER A 294 -23.84 -2.87 -6.83
N LEU A 295 -24.05 -1.92 -5.95
CA LEU A 295 -24.67 -0.63 -6.24
C LEU A 295 -23.67 0.47 -5.94
N ALA A 296 -23.61 1.49 -6.79
CA ALA A 296 -22.93 2.75 -6.50
C ALA A 296 -23.95 3.88 -6.39
N GLU A 297 -23.77 4.73 -5.42
CA GLU A 297 -24.52 5.95 -5.22
C GLU A 297 -23.63 7.17 -5.19
N VAL A 298 -24.10 8.22 -5.84
CA VAL A 298 -23.39 9.49 -5.97
C VAL A 298 -24.15 10.56 -5.21
N TRP A 299 -23.47 11.24 -4.30
CA TRP A 299 -24.02 12.27 -3.44
C TRP A 299 -23.26 13.58 -3.55
N ASP A 300 -23.97 14.70 -3.51
CA ASP A 300 -23.39 16.03 -3.32
C ASP A 300 -23.40 16.36 -1.82
N VAL A 301 -22.23 16.47 -1.21
CA VAL A 301 -22.04 16.71 0.23
C VAL A 301 -22.55 18.08 0.64
N GLU A 302 -22.38 19.10 -0.21
CA GLU A 302 -22.81 20.48 0.09
C GLU A 302 -24.32 20.60 0.16
N THR A 303 -25.01 20.10 -0.85
CA THR A 303 -26.48 20.17 -0.91
C THR A 303 -27.14 19.05 -0.12
N GLY A 304 -26.45 17.96 0.12
CA GLY A 304 -26.97 16.74 0.73
C GLY A 304 -27.92 15.97 -0.18
N ASN A 305 -27.88 16.25 -1.49
CA ASN A 305 -28.76 15.62 -2.47
C ASN A 305 -28.09 14.38 -3.08
N ARG A 306 -28.88 13.35 -3.31
CA ARG A 306 -28.52 12.22 -4.14
C ARG A 306 -28.53 12.65 -5.60
N LEU A 307 -27.42 12.44 -6.31
CA LEU A 307 -27.29 12.78 -7.72
C LEU A 307 -27.70 11.62 -8.63
N GLY A 308 -27.49 10.39 -8.19
CA GLY A 308 -27.87 9.19 -8.92
C GLY A 308 -27.41 7.91 -8.22
N GLY A 309 -27.89 6.78 -8.71
CA GLY A 309 -27.47 5.45 -8.31
C GLY A 309 -27.54 4.51 -9.50
N LEU A 310 -26.62 3.55 -9.54
CA LEU A 310 -26.50 2.56 -10.61
C LEU A 310 -25.88 1.27 -10.12
N SER A 311 -26.20 0.16 -10.79
CA SER A 311 -25.52 -1.11 -10.57
C SER A 311 -24.09 -1.05 -11.11
N ILE A 312 -23.15 -1.64 -10.39
CA ILE A 312 -21.77 -1.80 -10.82
C ILE A 312 -21.60 -3.18 -11.43
N SER A 313 -21.00 -3.22 -12.60
CA SER A 313 -20.43 -4.42 -13.21
C SER A 313 -18.93 -4.22 -13.38
N SER A 314 -18.13 -5.20 -12.96
CA SER A 314 -16.67 -5.17 -13.15
C SER A 314 -16.27 -5.16 -14.63
N GLU A 315 -17.14 -5.64 -15.51
CA GLU A 315 -16.94 -5.68 -16.97
C GLU A 315 -17.26 -4.32 -17.63
N GLU A 316 -18.06 -3.45 -16.97
CA GLU A 316 -18.55 -2.19 -17.52
C GLU A 316 -18.14 -0.97 -16.68
N LEU A 317 -16.97 -1.03 -16.05
CA LEU A 317 -16.52 0.07 -15.17
C LEU A 317 -16.37 1.41 -15.89
N ALA A 318 -15.95 1.40 -17.15
CA ALA A 318 -15.85 2.62 -17.96
C ALA A 318 -17.24 3.26 -18.21
N GLU A 319 -18.25 2.48 -18.51
CA GLU A 319 -19.63 2.99 -18.65
C GLU A 319 -20.20 3.45 -17.31
N THR A 320 -19.87 2.74 -16.23
CA THR A 320 -20.22 3.16 -14.87
C THR A 320 -19.61 4.52 -14.54
N ALA A 321 -18.32 4.70 -14.78
CA ALA A 321 -17.62 5.98 -14.57
C ALA A 321 -18.22 7.11 -15.40
N LYS A 322 -18.53 6.84 -16.67
CA LYS A 322 -19.17 7.81 -17.56
C LYS A 322 -20.58 8.23 -17.10
N LYS A 323 -21.36 7.32 -16.53
CA LYS A 323 -22.66 7.65 -15.93
C LYS A 323 -22.46 8.50 -14.66
N ILE A 324 -21.51 8.14 -13.79
CA ILE A 324 -21.18 8.89 -12.58
C ILE A 324 -20.68 10.30 -12.95
N SER A 325 -19.81 10.44 -13.94
CA SER A 325 -19.31 11.75 -14.38
C SER A 325 -20.43 12.68 -14.85
N ARG A 326 -21.45 12.14 -15.52
CA ARG A 326 -22.65 12.90 -15.92
C ARG A 326 -23.45 13.38 -14.71
N PHE A 327 -23.59 12.56 -13.65
CA PHE A 327 -24.27 12.98 -12.43
C PHE A 327 -23.51 14.12 -11.74
N ILE A 328 -22.18 14.07 -11.73
CA ILE A 328 -21.32 15.10 -11.14
C ILE A 328 -21.33 16.39 -11.97
N ALA A 329 -21.30 16.28 -13.30
CA ALA A 329 -21.27 17.45 -14.19
C ALA A 329 -22.55 18.29 -14.17
N LYS A 330 -23.68 17.71 -13.80
CA LYS A 330 -24.98 18.40 -13.73
C LYS A 330 -25.69 18.18 -12.39
N PRO A 331 -25.15 18.68 -11.28
CA PRO A 331 -25.68 18.43 -9.94
C PRO A 331 -27.10 18.94 -9.70
N GLY A 332 -27.63 19.79 -10.56
CA GLY A 332 -29.03 20.36 -10.47
C GLY A 332 -30.01 19.69 -11.41
N SER A 333 -29.60 18.90 -12.37
CA SER A 333 -30.50 18.12 -13.20
C SER A 333 -30.74 16.76 -12.53
N ALA A 334 -31.52 16.75 -11.45
CA ALA A 334 -31.98 15.51 -10.85
C ALA A 334 -32.84 14.75 -11.89
N MET A 335 -32.19 14.02 -12.77
CA MET A 335 -32.78 12.76 -13.21
C MET A 335 -32.74 11.88 -11.96
N VAL A 336 -33.79 11.94 -11.18
CA VAL A 336 -34.21 10.85 -10.33
C VAL A 336 -34.41 9.67 -11.29
N ALA A 337 -33.33 9.00 -11.65
CA ALA A 337 -33.40 7.63 -12.09
C ALA A 337 -33.91 6.89 -10.86
N SER A 338 -35.22 6.77 -10.80
CA SER A 338 -35.94 6.05 -9.79
C SER A 338 -35.30 4.65 -9.74
N LEU A 339 -34.88 4.20 -8.57
CA LEU A 339 -34.61 2.79 -8.32
C LEU A 339 -35.86 1.93 -8.58
N ASP A 340 -37.00 2.58 -8.81
CA ASP A 340 -38.28 1.95 -9.14
C ASP A 340 -38.53 1.85 -10.67
N ALA A 341 -37.63 2.33 -11.54
CA ALA A 341 -37.73 2.03 -12.96
C ALA A 341 -37.21 0.61 -13.20
N PRO A 342 -38.01 -0.32 -13.71
CA PRO A 342 -37.49 -1.61 -14.15
C PRO A 342 -36.39 -1.36 -15.17
N VAL A 343 -35.22 -1.95 -14.99
CA VAL A 343 -34.21 -1.99 -16.03
C VAL A 343 -34.83 -2.84 -17.14
N GLU A 344 -35.28 -2.20 -18.23
CA GLU A 344 -35.81 -2.94 -19.38
C GLU A 344 -34.74 -3.90 -19.85
N GLY A 345 -34.99 -5.20 -19.68
CA GLY A 345 -34.14 -6.29 -20.16
C GLY A 345 -33.42 -7.14 -19.14
N VAL A 346 -33.65 -6.93 -17.82
CA VAL A 346 -33.18 -7.90 -16.82
C VAL A 346 -34.39 -8.57 -16.19
N GLU A 347 -34.61 -9.83 -16.53
CA GLU A 347 -35.51 -10.71 -15.79
C GLU A 347 -35.16 -10.65 -14.31
N GLU A 348 -36.11 -10.32 -13.43
CA GLU A 348 -35.94 -10.37 -11.99
C GLU A 348 -35.38 -11.75 -11.59
N PRO A 349 -34.18 -11.83 -11.02
CA PRO A 349 -33.79 -13.06 -10.37
C PRO A 349 -34.65 -13.18 -9.12
N ALA A 350 -35.42 -14.27 -9.05
CA ALA A 350 -36.21 -14.63 -7.88
C ALA A 350 -35.43 -14.38 -6.60
N ALA A 351 -36.12 -13.84 -5.59
CA ALA A 351 -35.65 -13.41 -4.28
C ALA A 351 -34.48 -14.28 -3.74
N GLY A 352 -33.28 -13.87 -3.99
CA GLY A 352 -32.06 -14.54 -3.57
C GLY A 352 -31.04 -13.49 -3.21
N GLY A 353 -30.50 -13.55 -2.02
CA GLY A 353 -29.60 -12.60 -1.36
C GLY A 353 -28.54 -11.94 -2.21
N PRO A 354 -27.82 -10.98 -1.64
CA PRO A 354 -26.94 -10.09 -2.38
C PRO A 354 -26.00 -10.83 -3.32
N VAL A 355 -25.76 -10.26 -4.50
CA VAL A 355 -25.08 -10.89 -5.67
C VAL A 355 -23.70 -11.45 -5.32
N TYR A 356 -23.01 -10.88 -4.35
CA TYR A 356 -21.74 -11.39 -3.84
C TYR A 356 -21.84 -12.76 -3.14
N LYS A 357 -23.04 -13.23 -2.77
CA LYS A 357 -23.26 -14.58 -2.25
C LYS A 357 -23.42 -15.64 -3.34
N LYS A 358 -23.50 -15.24 -4.59
CA LYS A 358 -23.61 -16.17 -5.74
C LYS A 358 -22.22 -16.54 -6.23
N TRP A 359 -21.91 -17.82 -6.30
CA TRP A 359 -20.59 -18.36 -6.67
C TRP A 359 -20.07 -17.83 -8.04
N TRP A 360 -20.95 -17.58 -8.98
CA TRP A 360 -20.60 -17.06 -10.30
C TRP A 360 -20.05 -15.62 -10.26
N PHE A 361 -20.43 -14.79 -9.26
CA PHE A 361 -19.88 -13.45 -9.05
C PHE A 361 -18.37 -13.52 -8.77
N TRP A 362 -17.96 -14.50 -7.98
CA TRP A 362 -16.55 -14.73 -7.64
C TRP A 362 -15.78 -15.41 -8.78
N THR A 363 -16.45 -16.24 -9.60
CA THR A 363 -15.85 -16.82 -10.81
C THR A 363 -15.58 -15.76 -11.88
N ALA A 364 -16.47 -14.79 -12.06
CA ALA A 364 -16.25 -13.69 -13.00
C ALA A 364 -15.06 -12.80 -12.58
N ILE A 365 -14.89 -12.55 -11.26
CA ILE A 365 -13.74 -11.82 -10.74
C ILE A 365 -12.45 -12.67 -10.81
N GLY A 366 -12.55 -13.98 -10.60
CA GLY A 366 -11.45 -14.93 -10.69
C GLY A 366 -10.96 -15.17 -12.12
N VAL A 367 -11.85 -15.19 -13.10
CA VAL A 367 -11.52 -15.41 -14.53
C VAL A 367 -10.71 -14.24 -15.10
N VAL A 368 -10.91 -13.00 -14.66
CA VAL A 368 -10.07 -11.87 -15.08
C VAL A 368 -8.65 -11.97 -14.50
N ALA A 369 -8.49 -12.62 -13.32
CA ALA A 369 -7.16 -12.88 -12.75
C ALA A 369 -6.47 -14.11 -13.35
N VAL A 370 -7.23 -15.10 -13.85
CA VAL A 370 -6.72 -16.37 -14.42
C VAL A 370 -6.74 -16.35 -15.95
N GLY A 371 -7.65 -15.61 -16.58
CA GLY A 371 -7.77 -15.50 -18.05
C GLY A 371 -6.57 -14.83 -18.73
N GLY A 372 -5.84 -13.96 -18.00
CA GLY A 372 -4.57 -13.38 -18.48
C GLY A 372 -3.42 -14.39 -18.54
N ALA A 373 -3.45 -15.43 -17.72
CA ALA A 373 -2.39 -16.45 -17.67
C ALA A 373 -2.61 -17.60 -18.67
N THR A 374 -3.87 -17.91 -19.04
CA THR A 374 -4.16 -19.00 -19.98
C THR A 374 -4.01 -18.62 -21.45
N ALA A 375 -4.17 -17.32 -21.80
CA ALA A 375 -3.87 -16.85 -23.15
C ALA A 375 -2.36 -16.86 -23.47
N ALA A 376 -1.49 -16.70 -22.46
CA ALA A 376 -0.04 -16.84 -22.62
C ALA A 376 0.42 -18.30 -22.71
N GLY A 377 -0.30 -19.25 -22.11
CA GLY A 377 0.04 -20.68 -22.11
C GLY A 377 -0.20 -21.38 -23.43
N VAL A 378 -1.19 -20.98 -24.22
CA VAL A 378 -1.52 -21.60 -25.51
C VAL A 378 -0.59 -21.13 -26.63
N VAL A 379 -0.01 -19.93 -26.52
CA VAL A 379 0.99 -19.43 -27.49
C VAL A 379 2.37 -20.02 -27.25
N ALA A 380 2.70 -20.39 -25.99
CA ALA A 380 4.01 -20.98 -25.63
C ALA A 380 4.17 -22.45 -26.10
N ALA A 381 3.06 -23.18 -26.38
CA ALA A 381 3.13 -24.57 -26.82
C ALA A 381 3.52 -24.74 -28.30
N ASN A 382 3.49 -23.67 -29.10
CA ASN A 382 3.81 -23.70 -30.52
C ASN A 382 5.04 -22.86 -30.92
N ASN A 383 5.82 -22.34 -29.99
CA ASN A 383 7.03 -21.60 -30.32
C ASN A 383 8.18 -22.08 -29.42
N PRO A 384 9.27 -22.68 -29.96
CA PRO A 384 10.41 -23.08 -29.17
C PRO A 384 11.08 -21.80 -28.60
N GLY A 385 11.06 -21.67 -27.29
CA GLY A 385 11.61 -20.53 -26.56
C GLY A 385 13.08 -20.26 -26.88
N PRO A 386 13.56 -19.03 -26.67
CA PRO A 386 14.93 -18.66 -26.90
C PRO A 386 15.85 -19.44 -25.94
N ARG A 387 16.92 -19.97 -26.51
CA ARG A 387 17.96 -20.72 -25.79
C ARG A 387 18.63 -19.82 -24.75
N PRO A 388 19.09 -20.35 -23.60
CA PRO A 388 19.79 -19.56 -22.62
C PRO A 388 21.07 -18.96 -23.20
N PHE A 389 21.29 -17.69 -23.01
CA PHE A 389 22.54 -17.01 -23.36
C PHE A 389 23.65 -17.51 -22.42
N ASN A 390 24.58 -18.27 -22.96
CA ASN A 390 25.86 -18.52 -22.34
C ASN A 390 26.71 -17.25 -22.48
N VAL A 391 26.91 -16.52 -21.40
CA VAL A 391 27.92 -15.47 -21.32
C VAL A 391 29.27 -16.17 -21.21
N LEU A 392 29.98 -16.26 -22.32
CA LEU A 392 31.41 -16.56 -22.33
C LEU A 392 32.16 -15.37 -21.70
N LEU A 393 32.64 -15.55 -20.48
CA LEU A 393 33.63 -14.67 -19.90
C LEU A 393 34.94 -14.95 -20.62
N GLY A 394 35.33 -14.04 -21.49
CA GLY A 394 36.69 -13.99 -22.04
C GLY A 394 37.69 -13.57 -20.98
N SER A 395 38.69 -14.40 -20.74
CA SER A 395 39.97 -14.07 -20.12
C SER A 395 40.94 -13.65 -21.23
N PRO A 396 42.03 -13.08 -20.83
CA PRO A 396 42.61 -12.31 -19.74
C PRO A 396 42.68 -10.84 -19.99
#